data_d36610eb244d544c942f9b3c8bc57ee4
#
_entry.id   d36610eb244d544c942f9b3c8bc57ee4
#
_cell.length_a   1.000
_cell.length_b   1.000
_cell.length_c   1.000
_cell.angle_alpha   90.00
_cell.angle_beta   90.00
_cell.angle_gamma   90.00
#
_symmetry.space_group_name_H-M   'P 1'
#
loop_
_entity.id
_entity.type
_entity.pdbx_description
1 polymer ?
#
loop_
_entity_poly.entity_id
_entity_poly.type
_entity_poly.pdbx_seq_one_letter_code
_entity_poly.pdbx_strand_id
1 'polypeptide(L)'
;MTEQTKLLLFTGSYATAEDSGVQVFAFDGEAGGTLERLDTAAGLTNPTFVNVDPSGLKLYAIGEKRSEEGGKEGEVITFAIDPENGKLTELARITTMPSAGAGQTTTCNINRDADSRYLVVCSYHGGSVGVLKLDAAGLPEKLTDTAQHTGRGVLPGQDRPHPHSAIFSPDERFLFVCDLGLDLIRSYRLNKEAGTLEAVQDIKLKDGAGPRHFVFHQDGKSAYVINELDSTVTSFLYDAETGNLQTAATVSTLPDGQAADGNSCAEIAFSKDGKYLYGSNRGHDSIVVYAVDAETAGLTLVEHVSTRGGHPRHFCITPDGAYLIVANRDGNNLVVFSLDPASGRLAFTGHTAELTKPVCVMPAVFPA
;
A
#
# COMPACT_ATOMS: atom_id res chain seq x y z
N MET A 1 -25.53 9.91 -22.14
CA MET A 1 -25.60 8.57 -21.51
C MET A 1 -24.37 8.50 -20.63
N THR A 2 -24.52 8.45 -19.32
CA THR A 2 -23.38 8.15 -18.41
C THR A 2 -22.95 6.73 -18.73
N GLU A 3 -21.71 6.55 -19.16
CA GLU A 3 -21.13 5.21 -19.30
C GLU A 3 -21.29 4.49 -17.95
N GLN A 4 -21.93 3.34 -17.97
CA GLN A 4 -22.02 2.51 -16.78
C GLN A 4 -20.60 2.06 -16.44
N THR A 5 -20.20 2.21 -15.19
CA THR A 5 -18.91 1.79 -14.70
C THR A 5 -19.09 0.70 -13.65
N LYS A 6 -18.13 -0.23 -13.62
CA LYS A 6 -18.09 -1.32 -12.66
C LYS A 6 -16.90 -1.13 -11.73
N LEU A 7 -17.13 -1.19 -10.42
CA LEU A 7 -16.07 -1.17 -9.43
C LEU A 7 -15.68 -2.61 -9.09
N LEU A 8 -14.41 -2.95 -9.30
CA LEU A 8 -13.80 -4.20 -8.88
C LEU A 8 -12.82 -3.96 -7.74
N LEU A 9 -12.74 -4.90 -6.81
CA LEU A 9 -11.75 -4.95 -5.75
C LEU A 9 -10.83 -6.14 -5.99
N PHE A 10 -9.53 -5.89 -5.91
CA PHE A 10 -8.48 -6.90 -6.05
C PHE A 10 -7.79 -7.06 -4.71
N THR A 11 -7.68 -8.30 -4.22
CA THR A 11 -7.09 -8.58 -2.90
C THR A 11 -5.78 -9.33 -3.03
N GLY A 12 -4.90 -9.10 -2.05
CA GLY A 12 -3.71 -9.91 -1.83
C GLY A 12 -3.74 -10.49 -0.42
N SER A 13 -3.16 -11.68 -0.24
CA SER A 13 -3.23 -12.45 1.02
C SER A 13 -1.89 -13.09 1.38
N TYR A 14 -1.71 -13.42 2.65
CA TYR A 14 -0.74 -14.46 3.00
C TYR A 14 -1.34 -15.81 2.62
N ALA A 15 -0.70 -16.51 1.69
CA ALA A 15 -1.21 -17.73 1.09
C ALA A 15 -0.06 -18.65 0.68
N THR A 16 -0.31 -19.95 0.67
CA THR A 16 0.55 -20.92 -0.03
C THR A 16 0.21 -20.92 -1.52
N ALA A 17 1.02 -21.56 -2.35
CA ALA A 17 0.73 -21.68 -3.79
C ALA A 17 -0.55 -22.49 -4.09
N GLU A 18 -1.02 -23.30 -3.15
CA GLU A 18 -2.25 -24.09 -3.28
C GLU A 18 -3.51 -23.28 -2.95
N ASP A 19 -3.34 -22.17 -2.22
CA ASP A 19 -4.43 -21.29 -1.82
C ASP A 19 -4.76 -20.26 -2.91
N SER A 20 -5.98 -19.72 -2.84
CA SER A 20 -6.40 -18.57 -3.67
C SER A 20 -5.88 -17.26 -3.07
N GLY A 21 -4.61 -16.95 -3.30
CA GLY A 21 -3.93 -15.82 -2.70
C GLY A 21 -4.34 -14.44 -3.25
N VAL A 22 -4.83 -14.39 -4.50
CA VAL A 22 -5.42 -13.21 -5.13
C VAL A 22 -6.88 -13.48 -5.42
N GLN A 23 -7.76 -12.56 -5.09
CA GLN A 23 -9.21 -12.69 -5.35
C GLN A 23 -9.76 -11.40 -5.92
N VAL A 24 -10.80 -11.51 -6.73
CA VAL A 24 -11.51 -10.39 -7.36
C VAL A 24 -12.95 -10.38 -6.90
N PHE A 25 -13.41 -9.21 -6.49
CA PHE A 25 -14.82 -8.99 -6.09
C PHE A 25 -15.44 -7.88 -6.92
N ALA A 26 -16.69 -8.05 -7.32
CA ALA A 26 -17.53 -6.93 -7.70
C ALA A 26 -17.99 -6.22 -6.43
N PHE A 27 -17.99 -4.90 -6.47
CA PHE A 27 -18.49 -4.06 -5.39
C PHE A 27 -19.71 -3.28 -5.88
N ASP A 28 -20.82 -3.40 -5.17
CA ASP A 28 -22.06 -2.67 -5.48
C ASP A 28 -22.38 -1.68 -4.35
N GLY A 29 -22.08 -0.40 -4.60
CA GLY A 29 -22.39 0.70 -3.68
C GLY A 29 -23.88 1.02 -3.62
N GLU A 30 -24.65 0.82 -4.71
CA GLU A 30 -26.10 1.05 -4.72
C GLU A 30 -26.84 0.03 -3.87
N ALA A 31 -26.29 -1.19 -3.76
CA ALA A 31 -26.78 -2.22 -2.85
C ALA A 31 -26.18 -2.11 -1.42
N GLY A 32 -25.68 -0.93 -1.03
CA GLY A 32 -25.17 -0.66 0.33
C GLY A 32 -23.78 -1.20 0.60
N GLY A 33 -22.99 -1.53 -0.43
CA GLY A 33 -21.61 -2.02 -0.30
C GLY A 33 -21.51 -3.55 -0.29
N THR A 34 -22.34 -4.24 -1.07
CA THR A 34 -22.24 -5.71 -1.22
C THR A 34 -21.00 -6.11 -1.98
N LEU A 35 -20.49 -7.30 -1.65
CA LEU A 35 -19.28 -7.91 -2.23
C LEU A 35 -19.65 -9.25 -2.86
N GLU A 36 -19.43 -9.39 -4.16
CA GLU A 36 -19.58 -10.64 -4.89
C GLU A 36 -18.23 -11.12 -5.41
N ARG A 37 -17.80 -12.32 -5.00
CA ARG A 37 -16.55 -12.90 -5.51
C ARG A 37 -16.71 -13.35 -6.95
N LEU A 38 -15.88 -12.80 -7.85
CA LEU A 38 -15.92 -13.10 -9.28
C LEU A 38 -14.87 -14.13 -9.69
N ASP A 39 -13.63 -13.99 -9.18
CA ASP A 39 -12.52 -14.85 -9.57
C ASP A 39 -11.49 -15.01 -8.45
N THR A 40 -10.65 -16.04 -8.60
CA THR A 40 -9.54 -16.33 -7.69
C THR A 40 -8.32 -16.82 -8.48
N ALA A 41 -7.12 -16.41 -8.07
CA ALA A 41 -5.87 -16.92 -8.62
C ALA A 41 -5.07 -17.63 -7.52
N ALA A 42 -4.70 -18.90 -7.82
CA ALA A 42 -3.77 -19.73 -7.05
C ALA A 42 -2.40 -19.78 -7.75
N GLY A 43 -1.44 -20.50 -7.19
CA GLY A 43 -0.09 -20.62 -7.75
C GLY A 43 0.86 -19.51 -7.34
N LEU A 44 0.47 -18.66 -6.35
CA LEU A 44 1.27 -17.60 -5.80
C LEU A 44 1.54 -17.87 -4.31
N THR A 45 2.79 -17.72 -3.90
CA THR A 45 3.15 -17.76 -2.47
C THR A 45 3.18 -16.34 -1.94
N ASN A 46 2.41 -16.06 -0.90
CA ASN A 46 2.34 -14.76 -0.22
C ASN A 46 2.17 -13.57 -1.18
N PRO A 47 1.13 -13.52 -2.04
CA PRO A 47 0.85 -12.33 -2.86
C PRO A 47 0.29 -11.21 -1.97
N THR A 48 1.15 -10.61 -1.15
CA THR A 48 0.74 -9.72 -0.07
C THR A 48 0.43 -8.29 -0.51
N PHE A 49 0.75 -7.93 -1.74
CA PHE A 49 0.41 -6.62 -2.31
C PHE A 49 0.13 -6.73 -3.80
N VAL A 50 -0.82 -5.92 -4.26
CA VAL A 50 -1.19 -5.85 -5.68
C VAL A 50 -1.25 -4.40 -6.14
N ASN A 51 -0.94 -4.16 -7.42
CA ASN A 51 -1.14 -2.88 -8.10
C ASN A 51 -1.99 -3.11 -9.34
N VAL A 52 -3.00 -2.25 -9.54
CA VAL A 52 -3.94 -2.35 -10.67
C VAL A 52 -3.67 -1.25 -11.68
N ASP A 53 -3.58 -1.62 -12.95
CA ASP A 53 -3.62 -0.72 -14.08
C ASP A 53 -4.94 -0.90 -14.83
N PRO A 54 -6.00 -0.12 -14.51
CA PRO A 54 -7.29 -0.29 -15.13
C PRO A 54 -7.27 0.09 -16.61
N SER A 55 -6.42 1.03 -17.03
CA SER A 55 -6.28 1.44 -18.44
C SER A 55 -5.57 0.40 -19.29
N GLY A 56 -4.55 -0.26 -18.75
CA GLY A 56 -3.85 -1.35 -19.39
C GLY A 56 -4.50 -2.72 -19.18
N LEU A 57 -5.59 -2.81 -18.40
CA LEU A 57 -6.26 -4.05 -18.02
C LEU A 57 -5.28 -5.06 -17.41
N LYS A 58 -4.42 -4.58 -16.47
CA LYS A 58 -3.38 -5.38 -15.83
C LYS A 58 -3.50 -5.37 -14.31
N LEU A 59 -3.23 -6.52 -13.71
CA LEU A 59 -2.96 -6.66 -12.28
C LEU A 59 -1.52 -7.14 -12.11
N TYR A 60 -0.76 -6.44 -11.30
CA TYR A 60 0.57 -6.84 -10.89
C TYR A 60 0.51 -7.29 -9.42
N ALA A 61 0.77 -8.57 -9.18
CA ALA A 61 0.85 -9.12 -7.84
C ALA A 61 2.30 -9.44 -7.50
N ILE A 62 2.75 -9.07 -6.30
CA ILE A 62 4.01 -9.60 -5.79
C ILE A 62 3.82 -11.04 -5.33
N GLY A 63 4.90 -11.80 -5.30
CA GLY A 63 4.93 -13.17 -4.78
C GLY A 63 6.30 -13.50 -4.24
N GLU A 64 6.42 -14.71 -3.67
CA GLU A 64 7.68 -15.25 -3.16
C GLU A 64 8.00 -16.57 -3.85
N LYS A 65 9.28 -16.77 -4.14
CA LYS A 65 9.79 -18.07 -4.61
C LYS A 65 11.10 -18.43 -3.92
N ARG A 66 11.49 -19.69 -4.01
CA ARG A 66 12.82 -20.13 -3.60
C ARG A 66 13.82 -19.91 -4.74
N SER A 67 15.01 -19.39 -4.43
CA SER A 67 16.13 -19.39 -5.35
C SER A 67 16.75 -20.78 -5.47
N GLU A 68 17.55 -21.01 -6.52
CA GLU A 68 18.32 -22.25 -6.69
C GLU A 68 19.31 -22.49 -5.56
N GLU A 69 19.83 -21.42 -4.96
CA GLU A 69 20.77 -21.45 -3.83
C GLU A 69 20.10 -21.57 -2.45
N GLY A 70 18.75 -21.75 -2.42
CA GLY A 70 17.98 -21.95 -1.18
C GLY A 70 17.53 -20.66 -0.49
N GLY A 71 17.80 -19.48 -1.06
CA GLY A 71 17.28 -18.20 -0.60
C GLY A 71 15.79 -18.03 -0.91
N LYS A 72 15.24 -16.87 -0.50
CA LYS A 72 13.88 -16.45 -0.87
C LYS A 72 13.95 -15.18 -1.70
N GLU A 73 13.32 -15.22 -2.85
CA GLU A 73 13.26 -14.10 -3.79
C GLU A 73 11.84 -13.61 -3.96
N GLY A 74 11.70 -12.30 -4.22
CA GLY A 74 10.46 -11.74 -4.68
C GLY A 74 10.24 -12.00 -6.18
N GLU A 75 8.98 -12.12 -6.57
CA GLU A 75 8.57 -12.12 -7.97
C GLU A 75 7.41 -11.15 -8.19
N VAL A 76 7.22 -10.70 -9.44
CA VAL A 76 6.01 -10.04 -9.92
C VAL A 76 5.31 -10.98 -10.89
N ILE A 77 4.04 -11.24 -10.61
CA ILE A 77 3.14 -11.98 -11.47
C ILE A 77 2.17 -10.98 -12.10
N THR A 78 2.09 -10.98 -13.43
CA THR A 78 1.21 -10.08 -14.19
C THR A 78 0.02 -10.86 -14.72
N PHE A 79 -1.18 -10.35 -14.45
CA PHE A 79 -2.43 -10.89 -14.98
C PHE A 79 -3.08 -9.90 -15.94
N ALA A 80 -3.72 -10.42 -17.00
CA ALA A 80 -4.75 -9.69 -17.70
C ALA A 80 -6.03 -9.69 -16.87
N ILE A 81 -6.76 -8.58 -16.87
CA ILE A 81 -8.07 -8.43 -16.26
C ILE A 81 -9.11 -8.41 -17.36
N ASP A 82 -10.10 -9.29 -17.29
CA ASP A 82 -11.33 -9.17 -18.07
C ASP A 82 -12.30 -8.25 -17.31
N PRO A 83 -12.55 -7.03 -17.77
CA PRO A 83 -13.38 -6.07 -17.05
C PRO A 83 -14.86 -6.49 -16.97
N GLU A 84 -15.36 -7.33 -17.89
CA GLU A 84 -16.76 -7.74 -17.92
C GLU A 84 -17.10 -8.70 -16.77
N ASN A 85 -16.20 -9.64 -16.46
CA ASN A 85 -16.45 -10.69 -15.49
C ASN A 85 -15.42 -10.76 -14.35
N GLY A 86 -14.39 -9.89 -14.36
CA GLY A 86 -13.34 -9.83 -13.34
C GLY A 86 -12.31 -10.98 -13.42
N LYS A 87 -12.35 -11.80 -14.48
CA LYS A 87 -11.46 -12.95 -14.62
C LYS A 87 -10.01 -12.53 -14.79
N LEU A 88 -9.12 -13.24 -14.09
CA LEU A 88 -7.67 -13.08 -14.19
C LEU A 88 -7.06 -14.16 -15.09
N THR A 89 -6.16 -13.75 -15.98
CA THR A 89 -5.36 -14.66 -16.79
C THR A 89 -3.89 -14.31 -16.62
N GLU A 90 -3.09 -15.23 -16.09
CA GLU A 90 -1.65 -15.00 -15.93
C GLU A 90 -0.98 -14.81 -17.29
N LEU A 91 -0.17 -13.74 -17.41
CA LEU A 91 0.55 -13.38 -18.63
C LEU A 91 2.06 -13.60 -18.50
N ALA A 92 2.64 -13.26 -17.34
CA ALA A 92 4.08 -13.29 -17.13
C ALA A 92 4.44 -13.39 -15.66
N ARG A 93 5.66 -13.90 -15.38
CA ARG A 93 6.34 -13.86 -14.08
C ARG A 93 7.78 -13.43 -14.27
N ILE A 94 8.26 -12.58 -13.36
CA ILE A 94 9.65 -12.17 -13.33
C ILE A 94 10.15 -12.07 -11.89
N THR A 95 11.41 -12.48 -11.65
CA THR A 95 12.08 -12.24 -10.36
C THR A 95 12.33 -10.74 -10.20
N THR A 96 12.00 -10.20 -9.04
CA THR A 96 12.20 -8.77 -8.74
C THR A 96 13.66 -8.44 -8.48
N MET A 97 14.24 -9.08 -7.46
CA MET A 97 15.62 -8.90 -7.05
C MET A 97 16.21 -10.27 -6.70
N PRO A 98 17.26 -10.72 -7.41
CA PRO A 98 17.89 -12.00 -7.11
C PRO A 98 18.54 -11.97 -5.72
N SER A 99 18.47 -13.09 -5.00
CA SER A 99 19.15 -13.27 -3.72
C SER A 99 20.55 -13.84 -3.95
N ALA A 100 21.49 -13.48 -3.08
CA ALA A 100 22.80 -14.14 -3.01
C ALA A 100 22.75 -15.20 -1.90
N GLY A 101 23.10 -16.43 -2.22
CA GLY A 101 23.08 -17.55 -1.27
C GLY A 101 21.71 -17.76 -0.60
N ALA A 102 21.70 -17.95 0.72
CA ALA A 102 20.49 -18.10 1.52
C ALA A 102 19.80 -16.77 1.87
N GLY A 103 20.09 -15.68 1.17
CA GLY A 103 19.53 -14.35 1.40
C GLY A 103 18.02 -14.29 1.16
N GLN A 104 17.40 -13.19 1.60
CA GLN A 104 15.97 -12.92 1.41
C GLN A 104 15.77 -11.57 0.74
N THR A 105 15.19 -11.57 -0.45
CA THR A 105 14.85 -10.37 -1.23
C THR A 105 13.36 -10.31 -1.56
N THR A 106 12.53 -11.01 -0.77
CA THR A 106 11.07 -10.99 -0.93
C THR A 106 10.53 -9.59 -0.81
N THR A 107 9.53 -9.27 -1.63
CA THR A 107 8.93 -7.94 -1.74
C THR A 107 7.68 -7.81 -0.89
N CYS A 108 7.40 -6.59 -0.40
CA CYS A 108 6.22 -6.27 0.42
C CYS A 108 5.34 -5.16 -0.16
N ASN A 109 5.83 -4.44 -1.17
CA ASN A 109 5.10 -3.35 -1.82
C ASN A 109 5.47 -3.29 -3.29
N ILE A 110 4.51 -2.88 -4.12
CA ILE A 110 4.68 -2.64 -5.55
C ILE A 110 3.88 -1.41 -5.95
N ASN A 111 4.51 -0.50 -6.66
CA ASN A 111 3.87 0.68 -7.24
C ASN A 111 4.28 0.84 -8.71
N ARG A 112 3.49 1.59 -9.46
CA ARG A 112 3.68 1.82 -10.89
C ARG A 112 3.74 3.32 -11.16
N ASP A 113 4.61 3.75 -12.10
CA ASP A 113 4.58 5.13 -12.58
C ASP A 113 3.33 5.40 -13.45
N ALA A 114 2.89 6.65 -13.54
CA ALA A 114 1.67 7.04 -14.23
C ALA A 114 1.68 6.66 -15.73
N ASP A 115 2.87 6.67 -16.34
CA ASP A 115 3.07 6.31 -17.74
C ASP A 115 3.04 4.80 -18.00
N SER A 116 2.91 3.96 -16.97
CA SER A 116 2.99 2.48 -17.04
C SER A 116 4.27 1.98 -17.73
N ARG A 117 5.41 2.63 -17.45
CA ARG A 117 6.73 2.27 -17.99
C ARG A 117 7.59 1.51 -16.98
N TYR A 118 7.32 1.69 -15.69
CA TYR A 118 8.11 1.13 -14.60
C TYR A 118 7.24 0.65 -13.45
N LEU A 119 7.65 -0.47 -12.85
CA LEU A 119 7.21 -0.88 -11.52
C LEU A 119 8.35 -0.64 -10.53
N VAL A 120 8.02 -0.15 -9.36
CA VAL A 120 8.94 -0.04 -8.23
C VAL A 120 8.51 -0.99 -7.14
N VAL A 121 9.42 -1.79 -6.62
CA VAL A 121 9.17 -2.79 -5.58
C VAL A 121 10.07 -2.57 -4.37
N CYS A 122 9.53 -2.77 -3.17
CA CYS A 122 10.27 -2.69 -1.92
C CYS A 122 10.51 -4.09 -1.36
N SER A 123 11.77 -4.41 -1.03
CA SER A 123 12.14 -5.61 -0.31
C SER A 123 12.42 -5.31 1.16
N TYR A 124 11.47 -5.68 2.02
CA TYR A 124 11.57 -5.48 3.46
C TYR A 124 12.77 -6.23 4.06
N HIS A 125 12.90 -7.52 3.73
CA HIS A 125 13.98 -8.36 4.26
C HIS A 125 15.32 -8.14 3.56
N GLY A 126 15.30 -7.74 2.28
CA GLY A 126 16.50 -7.44 1.49
C GLY A 126 17.06 -6.04 1.75
N GLY A 127 16.28 -5.15 2.35
CA GLY A 127 16.71 -3.77 2.60
C GLY A 127 16.93 -2.96 1.33
N SER A 128 16.19 -3.23 0.25
CA SER A 128 16.43 -2.66 -1.07
C SER A 128 15.14 -2.28 -1.81
N VAL A 129 15.29 -1.44 -2.81
CA VAL A 129 14.24 -1.00 -3.73
C VAL A 129 14.65 -1.39 -5.15
N GLY A 130 13.78 -2.09 -5.86
CA GLY A 130 14.01 -2.51 -7.24
C GLY A 130 13.16 -1.73 -8.24
N VAL A 131 13.70 -1.49 -9.43
CA VAL A 131 12.99 -0.89 -10.56
C VAL A 131 12.90 -1.90 -11.69
N LEU A 132 11.68 -2.22 -12.11
CA LEU A 132 11.39 -3.12 -13.22
C LEU A 132 10.84 -2.31 -14.39
N LYS A 133 11.46 -2.44 -15.56
CA LYS A 133 10.96 -1.83 -16.78
C LYS A 133 9.81 -2.65 -17.34
N LEU A 134 8.74 -1.97 -17.76
CA LEU A 134 7.64 -2.55 -18.52
C LEU A 134 7.86 -2.39 -20.02
N ASP A 135 7.45 -3.38 -20.79
CA ASP A 135 7.39 -3.31 -22.23
C ASP A 135 6.12 -2.55 -22.72
N ALA A 136 5.95 -2.41 -24.03
CA ALA A 136 4.80 -1.72 -24.61
C ALA A 136 3.45 -2.43 -24.37
N ALA A 137 3.46 -3.70 -23.97
CA ALA A 137 2.27 -4.46 -23.58
C ALA A 137 1.98 -4.38 -22.06
N GLY A 138 2.80 -3.65 -21.31
CA GLY A 138 2.70 -3.54 -19.85
C GLY A 138 3.21 -4.79 -19.12
N LEU A 139 4.08 -5.59 -19.76
CA LEU A 139 4.69 -6.75 -19.11
C LEU A 139 6.08 -6.40 -18.56
N PRO A 140 6.44 -6.86 -17.35
CA PRO A 140 7.78 -6.66 -16.81
C PRO A 140 8.83 -7.33 -17.69
N GLU A 141 9.75 -6.52 -18.24
CA GLU A 141 10.80 -6.96 -19.15
C GLU A 141 12.08 -7.36 -18.40
N LYS A 142 12.52 -6.49 -17.49
CA LYS A 142 13.75 -6.69 -16.73
C LYS A 142 13.83 -5.77 -15.50
N LEU A 143 14.63 -6.23 -14.52
CA LEU A 143 15.13 -5.36 -13.44
C LEU A 143 16.18 -4.42 -14.04
N THR A 144 16.00 -3.10 -13.90
CA THR A 144 16.91 -2.09 -14.43
C THR A 144 17.80 -1.49 -13.36
N ASP A 145 17.33 -1.48 -12.10
CA ASP A 145 18.10 -0.94 -10.98
C ASP A 145 17.72 -1.59 -9.66
N THR A 146 18.64 -1.54 -8.70
CA THR A 146 18.41 -1.91 -7.30
C THR A 146 19.16 -0.94 -6.39
N ALA A 147 18.41 -0.14 -5.64
CA ALA A 147 18.95 0.75 -4.62
C ALA A 147 19.04 0.01 -3.28
N GLN A 148 20.23 -0.36 -2.84
CA GLN A 148 20.49 -0.98 -1.54
C GLN A 148 20.59 0.09 -0.45
N HIS A 149 19.74 0.00 0.59
CA HIS A 149 19.87 0.82 1.78
C HIS A 149 20.87 0.19 2.75
N THR A 150 21.49 1.01 3.59
CA THR A 150 22.47 0.58 4.60
C THR A 150 22.25 1.29 5.92
N GLY A 151 22.56 0.62 7.02
CA GLY A 151 22.37 1.14 8.37
C GLY A 151 21.44 0.28 9.20
N ARG A 152 21.02 0.82 10.34
CA ARG A 152 20.04 0.24 11.26
C ARG A 152 19.46 1.31 12.17
N GLY A 153 18.30 1.05 12.75
CA GLY A 153 17.66 1.90 13.77
C GLY A 153 18.04 1.48 15.19
N VAL A 154 17.27 1.98 16.14
CA VAL A 154 17.56 1.82 17.59
C VAL A 154 16.84 0.61 18.22
N LEU A 155 15.75 0.14 17.61
CA LEU A 155 14.96 -0.97 18.14
C LEU A 155 15.48 -2.33 17.63
N PRO A 156 15.28 -3.43 18.39
CA PRO A 156 15.70 -4.77 17.96
C PRO A 156 15.16 -5.19 16.59
N GLY A 157 13.93 -4.79 16.23
CA GLY A 157 13.32 -5.05 14.92
C GLY A 157 13.83 -4.17 13.78
N GLN A 158 14.73 -3.23 14.08
CA GLN A 158 15.38 -2.33 13.11
C GLN A 158 16.86 -2.71 12.92
N ASP A 159 17.17 -4.02 12.92
CA ASP A 159 18.54 -4.56 12.82
C ASP A 159 19.22 -4.25 11.48
N ARG A 160 18.44 -3.86 10.49
CA ARG A 160 18.85 -3.52 9.11
C ARG A 160 17.83 -2.60 8.46
N PRO A 161 18.08 -2.11 7.21
CA PRO A 161 17.07 -1.39 6.44
C PRO A 161 15.84 -2.28 6.15
N HIS A 162 14.66 -1.67 6.19
CA HIS A 162 13.38 -2.29 5.89
C HIS A 162 12.50 -1.36 5.02
N PRO A 163 12.85 -1.11 3.73
CA PRO A 163 11.99 -0.37 2.82
C PRO A 163 10.62 -1.04 2.75
N HIS A 164 9.57 -0.29 3.12
CA HIS A 164 8.23 -0.86 3.22
C HIS A 164 7.27 -0.37 2.14
N SER A 165 7.41 0.88 1.69
CA SER A 165 6.61 1.44 0.59
C SER A 165 7.42 2.41 -0.24
N ALA A 166 7.04 2.54 -1.51
CA ALA A 166 7.61 3.49 -2.47
C ALA A 166 6.47 4.21 -3.19
N ILE A 167 6.36 5.53 -3.03
CA ILE A 167 5.27 6.36 -3.54
C ILE A 167 5.82 7.49 -4.37
N PHE A 168 5.32 7.66 -5.60
CA PHE A 168 5.64 8.82 -6.44
C PHE A 168 4.97 10.08 -5.91
N SER A 169 5.66 11.22 -6.04
CA SER A 169 5.03 12.53 -5.85
C SER A 169 3.92 12.75 -6.89
N PRO A 170 2.94 13.63 -6.62
CA PRO A 170 1.82 13.88 -7.56
C PRO A 170 2.25 14.27 -8.98
N ASP A 171 3.40 14.91 -9.12
CA ASP A 171 4.02 15.31 -10.38
C ASP A 171 5.08 14.31 -10.91
N GLU A 172 5.25 13.19 -10.22
CA GLU A 172 6.23 12.12 -10.51
C GLU A 172 7.70 12.57 -10.63
N ARG A 173 8.03 13.77 -10.13
CA ARG A 173 9.42 14.21 -10.09
C ARG A 173 10.26 13.51 -9.06
N PHE A 174 9.62 13.00 -8.00
CA PHE A 174 10.25 12.30 -6.89
C PHE A 174 9.54 10.99 -6.56
N LEU A 175 10.31 10.04 -6.04
CA LEU A 175 9.85 8.80 -5.44
C LEU A 175 10.26 8.81 -3.97
N PHE A 176 9.32 8.62 -3.06
CA PHE A 176 9.55 8.57 -1.62
C PHE A 176 9.46 7.14 -1.11
N VAL A 177 10.51 6.68 -0.46
CA VAL A 177 10.63 5.34 0.09
C VAL A 177 10.65 5.42 1.61
N CYS A 178 9.66 4.83 2.26
CA CYS A 178 9.63 4.68 3.72
C CYS A 178 10.54 3.53 4.12
N ASP A 179 11.59 3.79 4.89
CA ASP A 179 12.44 2.75 5.47
C ASP A 179 12.19 2.64 6.98
N LEU A 180 11.40 1.62 7.34
CA LEU A 180 11.02 1.32 8.71
C LEU A 180 12.25 1.00 9.57
N GLY A 181 13.24 0.33 9.00
CA GLY A 181 14.45 -0.09 9.72
C GLY A 181 15.42 1.04 10.01
N LEU A 182 15.30 2.17 9.31
CA LEU A 182 16.21 3.31 9.42
C LEU A 182 15.57 4.57 10.03
N ASP A 183 14.28 4.54 10.35
CA ASP A 183 13.51 5.71 10.79
C ASP A 183 13.64 6.90 9.82
N LEU A 184 13.54 6.63 8.52
CA LEU A 184 13.64 7.69 7.51
C LEU A 184 12.72 7.45 6.32
N ILE A 185 12.45 8.55 5.62
CA ILE A 185 11.92 8.55 4.27
C ILE A 185 13.07 8.98 3.35
N ARG A 186 13.44 8.12 2.39
CA ARG A 186 14.44 8.45 1.37
C ARG A 186 13.77 8.85 0.08
N SER A 187 14.13 10.00 -0.47
CA SER A 187 13.63 10.42 -1.77
C SER A 187 14.63 10.13 -2.88
N TYR A 188 14.09 9.81 -4.05
CA TYR A 188 14.80 9.52 -5.28
C TYR A 188 14.21 10.31 -6.45
N ARG A 189 14.99 10.45 -7.52
CA ARG A 189 14.48 10.67 -8.87
C ARG A 189 14.59 9.39 -9.68
N LEU A 190 13.54 9.06 -10.41
CA LEU A 190 13.58 7.98 -11.39
C LEU A 190 14.02 8.57 -12.74
N ASN A 191 15.21 8.16 -13.19
CA ASN A 191 15.63 8.45 -14.56
C ASN A 191 14.85 7.54 -15.52
N LYS A 192 13.79 8.09 -16.15
CA LYS A 192 12.90 7.32 -17.04
C LYS A 192 13.53 6.90 -18.38
N GLU A 193 14.76 7.33 -18.71
CA GLU A 193 15.49 6.86 -19.89
C GLU A 193 16.33 5.61 -19.54
N ALA A 194 17.06 5.67 -18.43
CA ALA A 194 17.91 4.59 -17.96
C ALA A 194 17.18 3.56 -17.11
N GLY A 195 16.08 3.93 -16.45
CA GLY A 195 15.37 3.11 -15.46
C GLY A 195 16.14 3.00 -14.14
N THR A 196 16.85 4.05 -13.73
CA THR A 196 17.70 4.06 -12.53
C THR A 196 17.22 5.07 -11.49
N LEU A 197 17.48 4.78 -10.22
CA LEU A 197 17.17 5.64 -9.08
C LEU A 197 18.38 6.50 -8.70
N GLU A 198 18.18 7.81 -8.63
CA GLU A 198 19.15 8.76 -8.12
C GLU A 198 18.69 9.25 -6.75
N ALA A 199 19.44 8.95 -5.69
CA ALA A 199 19.12 9.39 -4.34
C ALA A 199 19.20 10.93 -4.25
N VAL A 200 18.17 11.55 -3.65
CA VAL A 200 18.08 13.01 -3.48
C VAL A 200 18.37 13.39 -2.03
N GLN A 201 17.61 12.86 -1.07
CA GLN A 201 17.79 13.19 0.34
C GLN A 201 17.19 12.13 1.27
N ASP A 202 17.63 12.15 2.53
CA ASP A 202 17.06 11.41 3.64
C ASP A 202 16.31 12.35 4.58
N ILE A 203 15.05 12.10 4.81
CA ILE A 203 14.19 12.81 5.76
C ILE A 203 14.09 11.93 7.00
N LYS A 204 14.77 12.32 8.07
CA LYS A 204 14.79 11.60 9.34
C LYS A 204 13.51 11.83 10.14
N LEU A 205 12.97 10.73 10.71
CA LEU A 205 11.92 10.77 11.71
C LEU A 205 12.53 10.55 13.11
N LYS A 206 11.66 10.54 14.12
CA LYS A 206 12.04 10.20 15.48
C LYS A 206 12.57 8.77 15.55
N ASP A 207 13.60 8.52 16.33
CA ASP A 207 14.14 7.19 16.59
C ASP A 207 13.06 6.25 17.10
N GLY A 208 12.92 5.09 16.46
CA GLY A 208 11.91 4.08 16.78
C GLY A 208 10.52 4.36 16.18
N ALA A 209 10.35 5.33 15.29
CA ALA A 209 9.08 5.61 14.63
C ALA A 209 8.67 4.49 13.66
N GLY A 210 9.59 4.04 12.83
CA GLY A 210 9.33 2.99 11.84
C GLY A 210 8.34 3.41 10.76
N PRO A 211 8.67 4.36 9.87
CA PRO A 211 7.78 4.80 8.80
C PRO A 211 7.43 3.64 7.87
N ARG A 212 6.14 3.50 7.54
CA ARG A 212 5.62 2.34 6.83
C ARG A 212 4.98 2.68 5.50
N HIS A 213 3.87 3.39 5.51
CA HIS A 213 3.13 3.85 4.33
C HIS A 213 3.01 5.36 4.33
N PHE A 214 2.97 5.95 3.13
CA PHE A 214 3.07 7.38 2.90
C PHE A 214 2.05 7.82 1.85
N VAL A 215 1.41 8.96 2.08
CA VAL A 215 0.44 9.53 1.14
C VAL A 215 0.64 11.03 0.99
N PHE A 216 0.43 11.53 -0.22
CA PHE A 216 0.33 12.95 -0.48
C PHE A 216 -1.12 13.41 -0.36
N HIS A 217 -1.33 14.60 0.19
CA HIS A 217 -2.60 15.28 0.06
C HIS A 217 -2.80 15.71 -1.40
N GLN A 218 -4.05 15.69 -1.87
CA GLN A 218 -4.37 15.97 -3.27
C GLN A 218 -4.06 17.39 -3.74
N ASP A 219 -3.85 18.36 -2.82
CA ASP A 219 -3.41 19.70 -3.16
C ASP A 219 -1.92 19.79 -3.53
N GLY A 220 -1.16 18.69 -3.33
CA GLY A 220 0.27 18.62 -3.61
C GLY A 220 1.14 19.47 -2.70
N LYS A 221 0.65 19.93 -1.53
CA LYS A 221 1.37 20.79 -0.60
C LYS A 221 1.72 20.12 0.73
N SER A 222 1.12 18.99 1.03
CA SER A 222 1.37 18.24 2.25
C SER A 222 1.43 16.75 2.00
N ALA A 223 2.10 16.05 2.92
CA ALA A 223 2.27 14.60 2.87
C ALA A 223 2.24 14.02 4.29
N TYR A 224 1.91 12.75 4.41
CA TYR A 224 1.69 12.09 5.69
C TYR A 224 2.27 10.68 5.65
N VAL A 225 2.94 10.30 6.73
CA VAL A 225 3.46 8.95 6.94
C VAL A 225 2.82 8.34 8.16
N ILE A 226 2.39 7.10 8.05
CA ILE A 226 2.01 6.30 9.21
C ILE A 226 3.21 5.50 9.69
N ASN A 227 3.52 5.64 10.99
CA ASN A 227 4.67 5.03 11.63
C ASN A 227 4.23 3.73 12.34
N GLU A 228 4.82 2.61 11.92
CA GLU A 228 4.40 1.29 12.40
C GLU A 228 4.76 1.07 13.87
N LEU A 229 5.96 1.49 14.29
CA LEU A 229 6.55 1.02 15.55
C LEU A 229 6.15 1.87 16.76
N ASP A 230 5.95 3.18 16.59
CA ASP A 230 5.54 4.07 17.68
C ASP A 230 4.06 4.47 17.65
N SER A 231 3.28 3.90 16.71
CA SER A 231 1.83 4.13 16.59
C SER A 231 1.47 5.61 16.42
N THR A 232 2.13 6.27 15.47
CA THR A 232 1.90 7.70 15.17
C THR A 232 1.67 7.95 13.69
N VAL A 233 1.12 9.14 13.37
CA VAL A 233 1.18 9.75 12.04
C VAL A 233 2.02 11.00 12.13
N THR A 234 2.99 11.13 11.23
CA THR A 234 3.76 12.37 11.04
C THR A 234 3.31 13.05 9.76
N SER A 235 2.99 14.34 9.86
CA SER A 235 2.62 15.19 8.74
C SER A 235 3.75 16.12 8.34
N PHE A 236 3.78 16.49 7.06
CA PHE A 236 4.81 17.33 6.46
C PHE A 236 4.20 18.38 5.55
N LEU A 237 4.80 19.56 5.52
CA LEU A 237 4.67 20.48 4.39
C LEU A 237 5.63 20.01 3.29
N TYR A 238 5.12 19.90 2.07
CA TYR A 238 5.85 19.39 0.92
C TYR A 238 6.18 20.51 -0.06
N ASP A 239 7.45 20.63 -0.41
CA ASP A 239 7.94 21.48 -1.49
C ASP A 239 8.13 20.67 -2.76
N ALA A 240 7.23 20.81 -3.70
CA ALA A 240 7.24 20.08 -4.96
C ALA A 240 8.43 20.46 -5.87
N GLU A 241 9.09 21.61 -5.68
CA GLU A 241 10.25 22.00 -6.48
C GLU A 241 11.52 21.26 -6.08
N THR A 242 11.72 21.10 -4.78
CA THR A 242 12.93 20.51 -4.22
C THR A 242 12.75 19.06 -3.78
N GLY A 243 11.50 18.61 -3.59
CA GLY A 243 11.16 17.32 -2.97
C GLY A 243 11.33 17.33 -1.45
N ASN A 244 11.49 18.51 -0.83
CA ASN A 244 11.69 18.60 0.61
C ASN A 244 10.41 18.35 1.39
N LEU A 245 10.53 17.66 2.53
CA LEU A 245 9.49 17.43 3.52
C LEU A 245 9.88 18.13 4.82
N GLN A 246 9.11 19.13 5.22
CA GLN A 246 9.26 19.80 6.50
C GLN A 246 8.24 19.25 7.48
N THR A 247 8.67 18.61 8.56
CA THR A 247 7.76 18.10 9.60
C THR A 247 6.88 19.20 10.17
N ALA A 248 5.57 18.98 10.12
CA ALA A 248 4.57 19.89 10.67
C ALA A 248 4.08 19.41 12.04
N ALA A 249 3.67 18.16 12.16
CA ALA A 249 3.17 17.59 13.41
C ALA A 249 3.40 16.06 13.48
N THR A 250 3.33 15.51 14.69
CA THR A 250 3.24 14.05 14.91
C THR A 250 2.16 13.82 15.95
N VAL A 251 1.19 12.93 15.64
CA VAL A 251 0.04 12.62 16.49
C VAL A 251 -0.08 11.13 16.73
N SER A 252 -0.60 10.72 17.90
CA SER A 252 -0.87 9.31 18.21
C SER A 252 -2.03 8.77 17.40
N THR A 253 -1.94 7.50 16.93
CA THR A 253 -3.05 6.77 16.30
C THR A 253 -3.94 6.04 17.30
N LEU A 254 -3.56 6.04 18.57
CA LEU A 254 -4.28 5.38 19.66
C LEU A 254 -5.04 6.41 20.52
N PRO A 255 -6.09 5.98 21.22
CA PRO A 255 -6.77 6.81 22.20
C PRO A 255 -5.84 7.35 23.27
N ASP A 256 -6.19 8.52 23.84
CA ASP A 256 -5.44 9.13 24.92
C ASP A 256 -5.23 8.17 26.10
N GLY A 257 -3.98 8.08 26.56
CA GLY A 257 -3.60 7.21 27.69
C GLY A 257 -3.44 5.74 27.34
N GLN A 258 -3.67 5.33 26.10
CA GLN A 258 -3.40 3.95 25.66
C GLN A 258 -1.93 3.78 25.31
N ALA A 259 -1.27 2.77 25.86
CA ALA A 259 0.11 2.42 25.51
C ALA A 259 0.19 1.83 24.10
N ALA A 260 1.29 2.10 23.41
CA ALA A 260 1.55 1.54 22.09
C ALA A 260 1.94 0.06 22.11
N ASP A 261 2.23 -0.50 23.29
CA ASP A 261 2.61 -1.90 23.45
C ASP A 261 1.57 -2.86 22.87
N GLY A 262 2.01 -3.73 21.96
CA GLY A 262 1.14 -4.68 21.28
C GLY A 262 0.33 -4.09 20.09
N ASN A 263 0.46 -2.78 19.82
CA ASN A 263 -0.08 -2.16 18.64
C ASN A 263 1.01 -1.91 17.58
N SER A 264 0.61 -1.89 16.32
CA SER A 264 1.44 -1.47 15.19
C SER A 264 0.57 -0.92 14.08
N CYS A 265 0.94 0.21 13.52
CA CYS A 265 0.17 0.81 12.43
C CYS A 265 0.43 0.12 11.09
N ALA A 266 -0.48 0.32 10.13
CA ALA A 266 -0.30 -0.31 8.82
C ALA A 266 -0.60 0.63 7.66
N GLU A 267 -1.87 0.90 7.35
CA GLU A 267 -2.30 1.63 6.16
C GLU A 267 -2.72 3.05 6.50
N ILE A 268 -2.58 3.94 5.52
CA ILE A 268 -2.98 5.34 5.60
C ILE A 268 -3.58 5.79 4.26
N ALA A 269 -4.73 6.45 4.28
CA ALA A 269 -5.37 6.99 3.10
C ALA A 269 -6.23 8.21 3.41
N PHE A 270 -6.40 9.10 2.42
CA PHE A 270 -7.30 10.25 2.49
C PHE A 270 -8.72 9.91 2.05
N SER A 271 -9.70 10.65 2.61
CA SER A 271 -11.00 10.79 1.94
C SER A 271 -10.84 11.38 0.54
N LYS A 272 -11.81 11.13 -0.33
CA LYS A 272 -11.77 11.60 -1.74
C LYS A 272 -11.58 13.13 -1.85
N ASP A 273 -12.10 13.91 -0.91
CA ASP A 273 -12.01 15.37 -0.88
C ASP A 273 -10.83 15.90 -0.07
N GLY A 274 -10.00 15.01 0.49
CA GLY A 274 -8.81 15.35 1.29
C GLY A 274 -9.09 15.87 2.69
N LYS A 275 -10.36 16.00 3.11
CA LYS A 275 -10.68 16.59 4.42
C LYS A 275 -10.41 15.67 5.60
N TYR A 276 -10.34 14.37 5.37
CA TYR A 276 -10.12 13.38 6.40
C TYR A 276 -9.00 12.43 6.03
N LEU A 277 -8.24 12.02 7.04
CA LEU A 277 -7.16 11.04 6.94
C LEU A 277 -7.50 9.84 7.83
N TYR A 278 -7.34 8.65 7.29
CA TYR A 278 -7.62 7.38 7.94
C TYR A 278 -6.33 6.61 8.15
N GLY A 279 -6.18 5.96 9.31
CA GLY A 279 -5.04 5.09 9.62
C GLY A 279 -5.49 3.79 10.29
N SER A 280 -4.84 2.66 9.99
CA SER A 280 -5.18 1.38 10.61
C SER A 280 -4.21 1.00 11.72
N ASN A 281 -4.76 0.47 12.82
CA ASN A 281 -4.07 -0.02 14.03
C ASN A 281 -4.23 -1.53 14.16
N ARG A 282 -3.14 -2.29 14.10
CA ARG A 282 -3.08 -3.74 14.31
C ARG A 282 -2.75 -4.01 15.78
N GLY A 283 -3.65 -4.64 16.49
CA GLY A 283 -3.59 -4.87 17.93
C GLY A 283 -4.72 -4.12 18.65
N HIS A 284 -4.88 -2.83 18.44
CA HIS A 284 -6.10 -2.09 18.80
C HIS A 284 -7.27 -2.42 17.86
N ASP A 285 -6.96 -2.94 16.67
CA ASP A 285 -7.91 -3.42 15.65
C ASP A 285 -8.95 -2.37 15.26
N SER A 286 -8.45 -1.17 14.97
CA SER A 286 -9.28 0.00 14.62
C SER A 286 -8.78 0.75 13.40
N ILE A 287 -9.69 1.57 12.84
CA ILE A 287 -9.36 2.71 12.01
C ILE A 287 -9.41 3.96 12.88
N VAL A 288 -8.34 4.75 12.89
CA VAL A 288 -8.34 6.12 13.43
C VAL A 288 -8.70 7.08 12.30
N VAL A 289 -9.51 8.08 12.62
CA VAL A 289 -9.96 9.12 11.68
C VAL A 289 -9.52 10.48 12.20
N TYR A 290 -8.90 11.27 11.34
CA TYR A 290 -8.52 12.66 11.61
C TYR A 290 -9.17 13.61 10.62
N ALA A 291 -9.60 14.77 11.11
CA ALA A 291 -9.83 15.94 10.26
C ALA A 291 -8.50 16.61 9.92
N VAL A 292 -8.34 17.00 8.67
CA VAL A 292 -7.10 17.56 8.12
C VAL A 292 -7.23 19.07 7.96
N ASP A 293 -6.27 19.80 8.49
CA ASP A 293 -6.05 21.21 8.18
C ASP A 293 -5.05 21.31 7.02
N ALA A 294 -5.55 21.58 5.82
CA ALA A 294 -4.73 21.63 4.61
C ALA A 294 -3.70 22.77 4.59
N GLU A 295 -3.90 23.85 5.37
CA GLU A 295 -2.96 24.99 5.42
C GLU A 295 -1.73 24.66 6.29
N THR A 296 -1.95 23.97 7.40
CA THR A 296 -0.91 23.66 8.39
C THR A 296 -0.42 22.22 8.34
N ALA A 297 -1.07 21.36 7.54
CA ALA A 297 -0.94 19.90 7.57
C ALA A 297 -1.28 19.29 8.95
N GLY A 298 -2.04 20.03 9.78
CA GLY A 298 -2.46 19.61 11.12
C GLY A 298 -3.51 18.51 11.09
N LEU A 299 -3.54 17.68 12.13
CA LEU A 299 -4.49 16.59 12.31
C LEU A 299 -5.26 16.75 13.61
N THR A 300 -6.59 16.67 13.53
CA THR A 300 -7.49 16.66 14.69
C THR A 300 -8.25 15.34 14.75
N LEU A 301 -8.18 14.63 15.87
CA LEU A 301 -8.88 13.37 16.06
C LEU A 301 -10.40 13.53 15.92
N VAL A 302 -11.01 12.68 15.09
CA VAL A 302 -12.47 12.56 14.93
C VAL A 302 -13.00 11.37 15.72
N GLU A 303 -12.45 10.18 15.45
CA GLU A 303 -12.90 8.94 16.13
C GLU A 303 -11.91 7.79 15.95
N HIS A 304 -12.13 6.72 16.74
CA HIS A 304 -11.59 5.38 16.52
C HIS A 304 -12.75 4.41 16.28
N VAL A 305 -12.67 3.62 15.20
CA VAL A 305 -13.73 2.66 14.83
C VAL A 305 -13.15 1.26 14.78
N SER A 306 -13.78 0.31 15.51
CA SER A 306 -13.39 -1.11 15.43
C SER A 306 -13.56 -1.64 14.01
N THR A 307 -12.54 -2.35 13.49
CA THR A 307 -12.56 -2.94 12.14
C THR A 307 -13.41 -4.20 12.03
N ARG A 308 -14.03 -4.66 13.15
CA ARG A 308 -14.84 -5.88 13.24
C ARG A 308 -14.15 -7.14 12.75
N GLY A 309 -12.82 -7.15 12.91
CA GLY A 309 -11.90 -8.24 12.62
C GLY A 309 -10.60 -7.99 13.35
N GLY A 310 -9.58 -8.82 13.12
CA GLY A 310 -8.27 -8.68 13.74
C GLY A 310 -7.19 -8.34 12.72
N HIS A 311 -6.23 -7.51 13.14
CA HIS A 311 -5.05 -7.17 12.39
C HIS A 311 -5.36 -6.51 11.02
N PRO A 312 -6.00 -5.31 11.01
CA PRO A 312 -6.30 -4.57 9.78
C PRO A 312 -5.02 -4.09 9.09
N ARG A 313 -4.48 -4.89 8.18
CA ARG A 313 -3.18 -4.61 7.55
C ARG A 313 -3.29 -3.63 6.38
N HIS A 314 -4.45 -3.57 5.73
CA HIS A 314 -4.73 -2.67 4.63
C HIS A 314 -6.21 -2.29 4.62
N PHE A 315 -6.50 -1.15 4.06
CA PHE A 315 -7.85 -0.75 3.68
C PHE A 315 -7.80 0.11 2.42
N CYS A 316 -8.91 0.22 1.74
CA CYS A 316 -9.07 1.16 0.64
C CYS A 316 -10.33 2.01 0.82
N ILE A 317 -10.35 3.16 0.17
CA ILE A 317 -11.54 3.99 0.01
C ILE A 317 -12.00 3.86 -1.44
N THR A 318 -13.31 3.67 -1.66
CA THR A 318 -13.85 3.57 -3.02
C THR A 318 -13.64 4.88 -3.79
N PRO A 319 -13.46 4.83 -5.12
CA PRO A 319 -13.17 6.02 -5.94
C PRO A 319 -14.24 7.11 -5.90
N ASP A 320 -15.50 6.75 -5.57
CA ASP A 320 -16.57 7.70 -5.30
C ASP A 320 -16.46 8.37 -3.92
N GLY A 321 -15.67 7.78 -3.00
CA GLY A 321 -15.46 8.26 -1.63
C GLY A 321 -16.55 7.83 -0.65
N ALA A 322 -17.47 6.95 -1.06
CA ALA A 322 -18.64 6.60 -0.25
C ALA A 322 -18.38 5.47 0.75
N TYR A 323 -17.36 4.64 0.53
CA TYR A 323 -17.09 3.45 1.35
C TYR A 323 -15.60 3.30 1.66
N LEU A 324 -15.33 2.70 2.82
CA LEU A 324 -14.02 2.22 3.24
C LEU A 324 -14.10 0.70 3.45
N ILE A 325 -13.22 -0.07 2.80
CA ILE A 325 -13.16 -1.53 2.88
C ILE A 325 -11.87 -1.93 3.59
N VAL A 326 -11.98 -2.66 4.71
CA VAL A 326 -10.86 -3.10 5.53
C VAL A 326 -10.53 -4.55 5.25
N ALA A 327 -9.25 -4.85 5.03
CA ALA A 327 -8.70 -6.21 4.97
C ALA A 327 -8.12 -6.60 6.33
N ASN A 328 -8.85 -7.43 7.07
CA ASN A 328 -8.48 -7.93 8.39
C ASN A 328 -7.78 -9.28 8.27
N ARG A 329 -6.45 -9.30 8.42
CA ARG A 329 -5.63 -10.51 8.24
C ARG A 329 -6.08 -11.65 9.16
N ASP A 330 -6.17 -11.38 10.46
CA ASP A 330 -6.48 -12.40 11.46
C ASP A 330 -7.99 -12.62 11.62
N GLY A 331 -8.80 -11.64 11.19
CA GLY A 331 -10.24 -11.77 11.05
C GLY A 331 -10.67 -12.61 9.85
N ASN A 332 -9.77 -12.90 8.90
CA ASN A 332 -10.06 -13.62 7.65
C ASN A 332 -11.26 -13.01 6.89
N ASN A 333 -11.39 -11.69 6.88
CA ASN A 333 -12.50 -11.03 6.23
C ASN A 333 -12.14 -9.68 5.60
N LEU A 334 -12.93 -9.28 4.60
CA LEU A 334 -13.14 -7.89 4.24
C LEU A 334 -14.37 -7.38 5.01
N VAL A 335 -14.30 -6.15 5.47
CA VAL A 335 -15.42 -5.48 6.18
C VAL A 335 -15.67 -4.13 5.54
N VAL A 336 -16.94 -3.84 5.23
CA VAL A 336 -17.35 -2.62 4.53
C VAL A 336 -17.98 -1.62 5.50
N PHE A 337 -17.46 -0.40 5.45
CA PHE A 337 -18.00 0.76 6.16
C PHE A 337 -18.47 1.80 5.16
N SER A 338 -19.63 2.41 5.41
CA SER A 338 -20.00 3.65 4.74
C SER A 338 -19.23 4.83 5.34
N LEU A 339 -18.88 5.79 4.51
CA LEU A 339 -18.12 6.97 4.88
C LEU A 339 -19.03 8.20 4.74
N ASP A 340 -19.24 8.93 5.83
CA ASP A 340 -19.95 10.21 5.81
C ASP A 340 -18.99 11.33 5.37
N PRO A 341 -19.16 11.92 4.17
CA PRO A 341 -18.24 12.94 3.68
C PRO A 341 -18.28 14.26 4.47
N ALA A 342 -19.36 14.50 5.25
CA ALA A 342 -19.48 15.72 6.04
C ALA A 342 -18.72 15.67 7.37
N SER A 343 -18.58 14.47 7.97
CA SER A 343 -17.94 14.29 9.27
C SER A 343 -16.72 13.37 9.25
N GLY A 344 -16.45 12.68 8.12
CA GLY A 344 -15.41 11.66 8.00
C GLY A 344 -15.71 10.36 8.75
N ARG A 345 -16.84 10.27 9.44
CA ARG A 345 -17.18 9.12 10.28
C ARG A 345 -17.52 7.88 9.49
N LEU A 346 -17.17 6.74 10.08
CA LEU A 346 -17.42 5.43 9.50
C LEU A 346 -18.57 4.72 10.20
N ALA A 347 -19.46 4.11 9.41
CA ALA A 347 -20.52 3.26 9.92
C ALA A 347 -20.48 1.89 9.24
N PHE A 348 -20.50 0.80 10.04
CA PHE A 348 -20.54 -0.55 9.51
C PHE A 348 -21.82 -0.80 8.71
N THR A 349 -21.68 -1.26 7.46
CA THR A 349 -22.82 -1.48 6.56
C THR A 349 -23.55 -2.80 6.79
N GLY A 350 -22.96 -3.73 7.53
CA GLY A 350 -23.43 -5.10 7.66
C GLY A 350 -22.81 -6.07 6.64
N HIS A 351 -22.07 -5.56 5.64
CA HIS A 351 -21.49 -6.36 4.57
C HIS A 351 -20.06 -6.77 4.88
N THR A 352 -19.79 -8.05 4.65
CA THR A 352 -18.45 -8.67 4.81
C THR A 352 -18.24 -9.73 3.74
N ALA A 353 -16.97 -10.06 3.43
CA ALA A 353 -16.62 -11.22 2.63
C ALA A 353 -15.52 -12.01 3.34
N GLU A 354 -15.64 -13.34 3.36
CA GLU A 354 -14.64 -14.23 3.95
C GLU A 354 -13.56 -14.56 2.92
N LEU A 355 -12.30 -14.43 3.33
CA LEU A 355 -11.12 -14.87 2.59
C LEU A 355 -9.93 -15.05 3.53
N THR A 356 -9.03 -15.98 3.19
CA THR A 356 -7.90 -16.32 4.05
C THR A 356 -6.87 -15.20 4.10
N LYS A 357 -6.58 -14.71 5.31
CA LYS A 357 -5.51 -13.75 5.66
C LYS A 357 -5.32 -12.60 4.66
N PRO A 358 -6.37 -11.82 4.34
CA PRO A 358 -6.24 -10.69 3.43
C PRO A 358 -5.34 -9.60 4.04
N VAL A 359 -4.44 -9.07 3.22
CA VAL A 359 -3.47 -8.05 3.65
C VAL A 359 -3.32 -6.89 2.68
N CYS A 360 -4.06 -6.94 1.57
CA CYS A 360 -4.17 -5.87 0.58
C CYS A 360 -5.57 -5.90 -0.05
N VAL A 361 -6.14 -4.75 -0.33
CA VAL A 361 -7.37 -4.57 -1.10
C VAL A 361 -7.26 -3.30 -1.93
N MET A 362 -7.36 -3.41 -3.26
CA MET A 362 -7.22 -2.31 -4.21
C MET A 362 -8.47 -2.16 -5.07
N PRO A 363 -9.08 -0.97 -5.11
CA PRO A 363 -10.24 -0.69 -5.95
C PRO A 363 -9.80 -0.26 -7.35
N ALA A 364 -10.54 -0.66 -8.37
CA ALA A 364 -10.39 -0.13 -9.72
C ALA A 364 -11.74 -0.04 -10.45
N VAL A 365 -11.92 1.04 -11.21
CA VAL A 365 -13.13 1.27 -12.00
C VAL A 365 -12.86 0.90 -13.44
N PHE A 366 -13.77 0.14 -14.02
CA PHE A 366 -13.74 -0.27 -15.42
C PHE A 366 -15.01 0.20 -16.13
N PRO A 367 -14.98 0.44 -17.45
CA PRO A 367 -16.19 0.55 -18.26
C PRO A 367 -17.03 -0.73 -18.10
N ALA A 368 -18.37 -0.58 -17.98
CA ALA A 368 -19.29 -1.71 -17.90
C ALA A 368 -19.72 -2.19 -19.27
#